data_ddb50efb1dee5ab27dad4c366d9a0d0e
#
_entry.id   ddb50efb1dee5ab27dad4c366d9a0d0e
#
_cell.length_a   1.000
_cell.length_b   1.000
_cell.length_c   1.000
_cell.angle_alpha   90.00
_cell.angle_beta   90.00
_cell.angle_gamma   90.00
#
_symmetry.space_group_name_H-M   'P 1'
#
loop_
_entity.id
_entity.type
_entity.pdbx_description
1 polymer ?
#
loop_
_entity_poly.entity_id
_entity_poly.type
_entity_poly.pdbx_seq_one_letter_code
_entity_poly.pdbx_strand_id
1 'polypeptide(L)'
;MIPEITLLPLPIIPLALVVVFLLLLTLETGFPLRRRTWPRRRRLPVNFALTAGVMAAGLLVVRPLALAASFWVAQRNFGLLRLVNLPTPAMVLVGLVLMDLTFYWWHRANHRFFLLWRFHGVHHLDPDLDVTTAARFHFGEVLYSTGFRVLQVGLLGVDPFTYLVYEAAYQAANMFQHANLRLPLLLERALNKILVTPRMHGIHHSVVSEEVGSNFSVVFRWWDAMHRTLRLNVPQRDIIIGVPGYLSPEHNRLWPLVVLPLRFSKNYWLWSDGTEPVRTPSATPGRPGIIVE
;
A
#
# COMPACT_ATOMS: atom_id res chain seq x y z
N MET A 1 -9.68 33.96 -11.93
CA MET A 1 -10.96 33.26 -11.76
C MET A 1 -10.63 31.81 -11.45
N ILE A 2 -10.82 31.39 -10.22
CA ILE A 2 -10.74 29.97 -9.86
C ILE A 2 -12.04 29.37 -10.45
N PRO A 3 -11.97 28.38 -11.38
CA PRO A 3 -13.18 27.73 -11.84
C PRO A 3 -13.88 27.20 -10.59
N GLU A 4 -15.21 27.40 -10.49
CA GLU A 4 -16.03 26.69 -9.52
C GLU A 4 -15.73 25.22 -9.69
N ILE A 5 -14.85 24.71 -8.82
CA ILE A 5 -14.64 23.28 -8.68
C ILE A 5 -15.95 22.80 -8.07
N THR A 6 -16.85 22.34 -8.93
CA THR A 6 -17.95 21.49 -8.51
C THR A 6 -17.28 20.28 -7.89
N LEU A 7 -16.99 20.38 -6.59
CA LEU A 7 -16.51 19.25 -5.81
C LEU A 7 -17.52 18.15 -6.08
N LEU A 8 -17.07 17.07 -6.73
CA LEU A 8 -17.83 15.81 -6.71
C LEU A 8 -18.41 15.70 -5.30
N PRO A 9 -19.72 15.53 -5.13
CA PRO A 9 -20.33 15.61 -3.84
C PRO A 9 -19.55 14.77 -2.86
N LEU A 10 -19.00 15.40 -1.85
CA LEU A 10 -18.05 14.82 -0.86
C LEU A 10 -18.42 13.42 -0.33
N PRO A 11 -19.69 12.97 -0.31
CA PRO A 11 -20.05 11.62 0.08
C PRO A 11 -19.80 10.53 -0.99
N ILE A 12 -19.65 10.86 -2.28
CA ILE A 12 -19.54 9.84 -3.35
C ILE A 12 -18.22 9.05 -3.25
N ILE A 13 -17.08 9.71 -2.99
CA ILE A 13 -15.78 9.03 -2.92
C ILE A 13 -15.75 8.00 -1.78
N PRO A 14 -16.08 8.33 -0.52
CA PRO A 14 -16.16 7.33 0.54
C PRO A 14 -17.11 6.18 0.23
N LEU A 15 -18.29 6.48 -0.33
CA LEU A 15 -19.25 5.44 -0.71
C LEU A 15 -18.69 4.52 -1.78
N ALA A 16 -18.04 5.05 -2.82
CA ALA A 16 -17.40 4.27 -3.88
C ALA A 16 -16.30 3.37 -3.31
N LEU A 17 -15.48 3.87 -2.36
CA LEU A 17 -14.45 3.06 -1.70
C LEU A 17 -15.05 1.95 -0.84
N VAL A 18 -16.16 2.18 -0.15
CA VAL A 18 -16.89 1.13 0.57
C VAL A 18 -17.41 0.07 -0.40
N VAL A 19 -17.97 0.47 -1.55
CA VAL A 19 -18.44 -0.47 -2.58
C VAL A 19 -17.26 -1.29 -3.12
N VAL A 20 -16.12 -0.66 -3.43
CA VAL A 20 -14.90 -1.37 -3.87
C VAL A 20 -14.43 -2.37 -2.81
N PHE A 21 -14.40 -1.97 -1.53
CA PHE A 21 -14.02 -2.85 -0.44
C PHE A 21 -14.94 -4.08 -0.35
N LEU A 22 -16.27 -3.88 -0.35
CA LEU A 22 -17.24 -4.97 -0.26
C LEU A 22 -17.18 -5.89 -1.49
N LEU A 23 -17.01 -5.33 -2.68
CA LEU A 23 -16.82 -6.10 -3.91
C LEU A 23 -15.56 -6.97 -3.84
N LEU A 24 -14.42 -6.41 -3.47
CA LEU A 24 -13.17 -7.14 -3.33
C LEU A 24 -13.26 -8.22 -2.25
N LEU A 25 -13.87 -7.92 -1.10
CA LEU A 25 -14.09 -8.88 -0.01
C LEU A 25 -14.95 -10.07 -0.46
N THR A 26 -15.98 -9.80 -1.25
CA THR A 26 -16.87 -10.84 -1.83
C THR A 26 -16.11 -11.69 -2.85
N LEU A 27 -15.40 -11.04 -3.79
CA LEU A 27 -14.65 -11.73 -4.83
C LEU A 27 -13.50 -12.57 -4.26
N GLU A 28 -12.70 -12.06 -3.31
CA GLU A 28 -11.62 -12.84 -2.69
C GLU A 28 -12.13 -14.01 -1.83
N THR A 29 -13.40 -13.95 -1.38
CA THR A 29 -14.03 -15.03 -0.66
C THR A 29 -14.44 -16.16 -1.59
N GLY A 30 -14.95 -15.84 -2.78
CA GLY A 30 -15.32 -16.78 -3.83
C GLY A 30 -14.14 -17.33 -4.63
N PHE A 31 -13.13 -16.48 -4.87
CA PHE A 31 -11.98 -16.81 -5.71
C PHE A 31 -10.64 -16.51 -5.01
N PRO A 32 -10.32 -17.23 -3.92
CA PRO A 32 -9.09 -16.96 -3.17
C PRO A 32 -7.83 -17.31 -3.97
N LEU A 33 -6.84 -16.42 -3.94
CA LEU A 33 -5.53 -16.60 -4.56
C LEU A 33 -4.64 -17.54 -3.75
N ARG A 34 -4.61 -17.35 -2.44
CA ARG A 34 -3.81 -18.11 -1.48
C ARG A 34 -4.70 -18.75 -0.43
N ARG A 35 -4.31 -19.91 0.08
CA ARG A 35 -5.00 -20.53 1.22
C ARG A 35 -4.77 -19.67 2.46
N ARG A 36 -5.86 -19.42 3.21
CA ARG A 36 -5.75 -18.73 4.50
C ARG A 36 -5.13 -19.66 5.53
N THR A 37 -4.17 -19.14 6.28
CA THR A 37 -3.48 -19.85 7.35
C THR A 37 -4.12 -19.58 8.71
N TRP A 38 -4.77 -18.42 8.85
CA TRP A 38 -5.41 -18.00 10.09
C TRP A 38 -6.93 -17.83 9.94
N PRO A 39 -7.71 -18.19 10.98
CA PRO A 39 -9.16 -17.98 10.95
C PRO A 39 -9.50 -16.49 11.00
N ARG A 40 -10.39 -16.04 10.11
CA ARG A 40 -10.84 -14.63 10.02
C ARG A 40 -11.28 -14.06 11.38
N ARG A 41 -11.96 -14.85 12.22
CA ARG A 41 -12.44 -14.44 13.56
C ARG A 41 -11.31 -13.94 14.48
N ARG A 42 -10.07 -14.35 14.27
CA ARG A 42 -8.90 -13.88 15.04
C ARG A 42 -8.26 -12.64 14.43
N ARG A 43 -8.24 -12.55 13.10
CA ARG A 43 -7.58 -11.45 12.37
C ARG A 43 -8.45 -10.20 12.24
N LEU A 44 -9.74 -10.38 11.82
CA LEU A 44 -10.61 -9.24 11.51
C LEU A 44 -10.78 -8.24 12.66
N PRO A 45 -11.00 -8.66 13.93
CA PRO A 45 -11.09 -7.68 15.02
C PRO A 45 -9.83 -6.83 15.19
N VAL A 46 -8.65 -7.43 15.01
CA VAL A 46 -7.37 -6.73 15.10
C VAL A 46 -7.20 -5.78 13.90
N ASN A 47 -7.46 -6.25 12.68
CA ASN A 47 -7.36 -5.45 11.47
C ASN A 47 -8.32 -4.25 11.53
N PHE A 48 -9.57 -4.45 11.92
CA PHE A 48 -10.54 -3.35 12.05
C PHE A 48 -10.19 -2.37 13.17
N ALA A 49 -9.64 -2.84 14.29
CA ALA A 49 -9.20 -1.94 15.37
C ALA A 49 -8.01 -1.05 14.91
N LEU A 50 -7.02 -1.62 14.22
CA LEU A 50 -5.93 -0.85 13.63
C LEU A 50 -6.44 0.11 12.55
N THR A 51 -7.33 -0.36 11.66
CA THR A 51 -7.99 0.47 10.63
C THR A 51 -8.72 1.66 11.25
N ALA A 52 -9.43 1.47 12.36
CA ALA A 52 -10.11 2.57 13.07
C ALA A 52 -9.11 3.64 13.55
N GLY A 53 -7.96 3.24 14.09
CA GLY A 53 -6.88 4.15 14.46
C GLY A 53 -6.28 4.90 13.26
N VAL A 54 -6.07 4.19 12.15
CA VAL A 54 -5.61 4.77 10.86
C VAL A 54 -6.61 5.77 10.31
N MET A 55 -7.90 5.42 10.30
CA MET A 55 -8.96 6.31 9.83
C MET A 55 -9.08 7.56 10.71
N ALA A 56 -8.99 7.42 12.03
CA ALA A 56 -9.00 8.56 12.93
C ALA A 56 -7.81 9.50 12.66
N ALA A 57 -6.59 8.98 12.56
CA ALA A 57 -5.41 9.76 12.23
C ALA A 57 -5.52 10.41 10.84
N GLY A 58 -6.00 9.66 9.86
CA GLY A 58 -6.20 10.14 8.49
C GLY A 58 -7.23 11.28 8.39
N LEU A 59 -8.40 11.13 9.01
CA LEU A 59 -9.47 12.10 8.95
C LEU A 59 -9.19 13.35 9.81
N LEU A 60 -8.58 13.18 10.98
CA LEU A 60 -8.40 14.27 11.94
C LEU A 60 -7.09 15.04 11.73
N VAL A 61 -6.07 14.44 11.12
CA VAL A 61 -4.74 15.05 10.99
C VAL A 61 -4.28 15.11 9.53
N VAL A 62 -4.12 13.96 8.85
CA VAL A 62 -3.49 13.93 7.52
C VAL A 62 -4.29 14.72 6.50
N ARG A 63 -5.57 14.39 6.36
CA ARG A 63 -6.44 14.98 5.34
C ARG A 63 -6.63 16.50 5.53
N PRO A 64 -6.91 17.04 6.72
CA PRO A 64 -7.01 18.48 6.92
C PRO A 64 -5.71 19.21 6.57
N LEU A 65 -4.55 18.70 7.01
CA LEU A 65 -3.26 19.34 6.75
C LEU A 65 -2.85 19.27 5.29
N ALA A 66 -3.06 18.13 4.62
CA ALA A 66 -2.79 17.99 3.20
C ALA A 66 -3.71 18.86 2.33
N LEU A 67 -5.00 18.95 2.68
CA LEU A 67 -5.94 19.86 2.00
C LEU A 67 -5.56 21.32 2.24
N ALA A 68 -5.20 21.72 3.47
CA ALA A 68 -4.72 23.07 3.75
C ALA A 68 -3.49 23.41 2.90
N ALA A 69 -2.53 22.49 2.80
CA ALA A 69 -1.35 22.65 1.94
C ALA A 69 -1.74 22.79 0.46
N SER A 70 -2.69 21.98 -0.04
CA SER A 70 -3.12 22.02 -1.44
C SER A 70 -3.89 23.31 -1.77
N PHE A 71 -4.71 23.82 -0.86
CA PHE A 71 -5.35 25.14 -1.01
C PHE A 71 -4.31 26.27 -1.02
N TRP A 72 -3.33 26.22 -0.11
CA TRP A 72 -2.23 27.20 -0.06
C TRP A 72 -1.43 27.20 -1.37
N VAL A 73 -1.09 26.01 -1.89
CA VAL A 73 -0.43 25.84 -3.20
C VAL A 73 -1.23 26.48 -4.33
N ALA A 74 -2.53 26.22 -4.38
CA ALA A 74 -3.41 26.76 -5.41
C ALA A 74 -3.49 28.30 -5.34
N GLN A 75 -3.57 28.88 -4.12
CA GLN A 75 -3.63 30.34 -3.91
C GLN A 75 -2.31 31.04 -4.23
N ARG A 76 -1.16 30.41 -3.92
CA ARG A 76 0.16 30.99 -4.10
C ARG A 76 0.80 30.64 -5.45
N ASN A 77 0.15 29.81 -6.26
CA ASN A 77 0.70 29.28 -7.51
C ASN A 77 2.12 28.66 -7.32
N PHE A 78 2.28 27.90 -6.23
CA PHE A 78 3.57 27.36 -5.79
C PHE A 78 3.70 25.88 -6.16
N GLY A 79 4.95 25.42 -6.41
CA GLY A 79 5.32 24.02 -6.61
C GLY A 79 5.58 23.67 -8.09
N LEU A 80 6.14 22.47 -8.29
CA LEU A 80 6.66 22.02 -9.58
C LEU A 80 5.62 22.09 -10.73
N LEU A 81 4.41 21.60 -10.48
CA LEU A 81 3.34 21.60 -11.49
C LEU A 81 2.86 22.99 -11.88
N ARG A 82 3.14 24.01 -11.07
CA ARG A 82 2.76 25.40 -11.33
C ARG A 82 3.79 26.15 -12.20
N LEU A 83 4.95 25.51 -12.45
CA LEU A 83 5.97 26.07 -13.36
C LEU A 83 5.62 25.82 -14.83
N VAL A 84 4.65 24.96 -15.11
CA VAL A 84 4.23 24.60 -16.48
C VAL A 84 2.75 24.96 -16.69
N ASN A 85 2.44 25.45 -17.90
CA ASN A 85 1.06 25.77 -18.26
C ASN A 85 0.44 24.58 -19.01
N LEU A 86 -0.21 23.67 -18.25
CA LEU A 86 -0.90 22.52 -18.80
C LEU A 86 -2.42 22.69 -18.70
N PRO A 87 -3.19 22.15 -19.67
CA PRO A 87 -4.64 22.06 -19.53
C PRO A 87 -5.00 21.22 -18.30
N THR A 88 -6.12 21.54 -17.64
CA THR A 88 -6.54 20.90 -16.39
C THR A 88 -6.49 19.36 -16.41
N PRO A 89 -6.98 18.63 -17.44
CA PRO A 89 -6.90 17.18 -17.45
C PRO A 89 -5.46 16.65 -17.46
N ALA A 90 -4.56 17.32 -18.19
CA ALA A 90 -3.14 16.95 -18.22
C ALA A 90 -2.46 17.24 -16.87
N MET A 91 -2.83 18.37 -16.23
CA MET A 91 -2.32 18.73 -14.89
C MET A 91 -2.71 17.67 -13.85
N VAL A 92 -3.97 17.22 -13.85
CA VAL A 92 -4.45 16.14 -12.97
C VAL A 92 -3.68 14.85 -13.24
N LEU A 93 -3.56 14.43 -14.50
CA LEU A 93 -2.85 13.20 -14.86
C LEU A 93 -1.38 13.23 -14.42
N VAL A 94 -0.66 14.31 -14.72
CA VAL A 94 0.74 14.47 -14.30
C VAL A 94 0.86 14.51 -12.77
N GLY A 95 -0.08 15.20 -12.11
CA GLY A 95 -0.16 15.24 -10.65
C GLY A 95 -0.31 13.83 -10.05
N LEU A 96 -1.22 13.00 -10.57
CA LEU A 96 -1.42 11.60 -10.15
C LEU A 96 -0.13 10.78 -10.30
N VAL A 97 0.52 10.89 -11.46
CA VAL A 97 1.75 10.16 -11.78
C VAL A 97 2.89 10.56 -10.83
N LEU A 98 3.08 11.86 -10.59
CA LEU A 98 4.14 12.35 -9.70
C LEU A 98 3.87 12.03 -8.22
N MET A 99 2.61 12.09 -7.79
CA MET A 99 2.25 11.67 -6.43
C MET A 99 2.51 10.18 -6.21
N ASP A 100 2.20 9.33 -7.19
CA ASP A 100 2.45 7.89 -7.08
C ASP A 100 3.96 7.57 -7.13
N LEU A 101 4.74 8.26 -7.98
CA LEU A 101 6.20 8.14 -8.00
C LEU A 101 6.83 8.50 -6.66
N THR A 102 6.44 9.63 -6.09
CA THR A 102 7.00 10.07 -4.80
C THR A 102 6.54 9.16 -3.66
N PHE A 103 5.34 8.57 -3.76
CA PHE A 103 4.88 7.57 -2.80
C PHE A 103 5.64 6.24 -2.92
N TYR A 104 6.05 5.80 -4.13
CA TYR A 104 6.97 4.68 -4.31
C TYR A 104 8.25 4.88 -3.48
N TRP A 105 8.87 6.07 -3.55
CA TRP A 105 10.07 6.38 -2.76
C TRP A 105 9.80 6.41 -1.26
N TRP A 106 8.63 6.92 -0.86
CA TRP A 106 8.19 6.89 0.54
C TRP A 106 8.02 5.46 1.06
N HIS A 107 7.35 4.60 0.31
CA HIS A 107 7.18 3.19 0.67
C HIS A 107 8.53 2.49 0.78
N ARG A 108 9.41 2.70 -0.20
CA ARG A 108 10.78 2.18 -0.15
C ARG A 108 11.56 2.70 1.06
N ALA A 109 11.39 3.97 1.46
CA ALA A 109 12.00 4.53 2.66
C ALA A 109 11.51 3.83 3.93
N ASN A 110 10.21 3.50 4.02
CA ASN A 110 9.65 2.74 5.15
C ASN A 110 10.28 1.35 5.28
N HIS A 111 10.71 0.74 4.20
CA HIS A 111 11.44 -0.53 4.23
C HIS A 111 12.95 -0.36 4.48
N ARG A 112 13.55 0.75 4.05
CA ARG A 112 15.01 0.96 4.13
C ARG A 112 15.46 1.47 5.48
N PHE A 113 14.67 2.33 6.13
CA PHE A 113 15.04 2.95 7.40
C PHE A 113 14.38 2.22 8.55
N PHE A 114 15.20 1.60 9.42
CA PHE A 114 14.70 0.79 10.54
C PHE A 114 13.68 1.52 11.43
N LEU A 115 13.87 2.82 11.69
CA LEU A 115 12.93 3.61 12.47
C LEU A 115 11.54 3.64 11.84
N LEU A 116 11.44 3.79 10.53
CA LEU A 116 10.17 3.79 9.80
C LEU A 116 9.60 2.37 9.71
N TRP A 117 10.47 1.37 9.46
CA TRP A 117 10.09 -0.03 9.43
C TRP A 117 9.45 -0.52 10.73
N ARG A 118 9.86 -0.02 11.88
CA ARG A 118 9.24 -0.38 13.16
C ARG A 118 7.73 -0.15 13.20
N PHE A 119 7.24 0.86 12.49
CA PHE A 119 5.82 1.17 12.34
C PHE A 119 5.22 0.41 11.16
N HIS A 120 5.87 0.47 10.01
CA HIS A 120 5.42 -0.17 8.77
C HIS A 120 5.40 -1.70 8.89
N GLY A 121 6.29 -2.27 9.66
CA GLY A 121 6.30 -3.70 9.99
C GLY A 121 4.97 -4.21 10.56
N VAL A 122 4.19 -3.38 11.29
CA VAL A 122 2.85 -3.75 11.78
C VAL A 122 1.93 -4.17 10.64
N HIS A 123 2.04 -3.49 9.48
CA HIS A 123 1.33 -3.83 8.26
C HIS A 123 1.78 -5.20 7.71
N HIS A 124 3.08 -5.47 7.66
CA HIS A 124 3.66 -6.73 7.19
C HIS A 124 3.49 -7.91 8.15
N LEU A 125 3.16 -7.67 9.43
CA LEU A 125 2.94 -8.72 10.41
C LEU A 125 1.59 -9.45 10.25
N ASP A 126 0.73 -9.07 9.32
CA ASP A 126 -0.48 -9.84 9.06
C ASP A 126 -0.10 -11.24 8.56
N PRO A 127 -0.52 -12.32 9.23
CA PRO A 127 -0.16 -13.68 8.83
C PRO A 127 -0.86 -14.17 7.56
N ASP A 128 -1.85 -13.43 7.09
CA ASP A 128 -2.52 -13.65 5.81
C ASP A 128 -2.71 -12.29 5.13
N LEU A 129 -2.72 -12.28 3.81
CA LEU A 129 -2.96 -11.09 3.01
C LEU A 129 -4.37 -11.14 2.42
N ASP A 130 -5.20 -10.14 2.74
CA ASP A 130 -6.52 -9.93 2.15
C ASP A 130 -6.90 -8.45 2.14
N VAL A 131 -8.06 -8.09 1.58
CA VAL A 131 -8.49 -6.70 1.45
C VAL A 131 -8.49 -5.93 2.79
N THR A 132 -8.65 -6.62 3.94
CA THR A 132 -8.62 -5.96 5.26
C THR A 132 -7.22 -5.58 5.71
N THR A 133 -6.19 -6.18 5.11
CA THR A 133 -4.79 -5.81 5.35
C THR A 133 -4.45 -4.44 4.76
N ALA A 134 -5.18 -3.99 3.73
CA ALA A 134 -4.95 -2.73 3.04
C ALA A 134 -4.95 -1.49 3.95
N ALA A 135 -5.68 -1.53 5.05
CA ALA A 135 -5.73 -0.44 6.04
C ALA A 135 -5.15 -0.84 7.42
N ARG A 136 -4.48 -2.01 7.50
CA ARG A 136 -3.86 -2.53 8.72
C ARG A 136 -2.48 -1.89 8.93
N PHE A 137 -2.44 -0.60 9.23
CA PHE A 137 -1.23 0.12 9.58
C PHE A 137 -1.19 0.51 11.06
N HIS A 138 -0.03 0.85 11.54
CA HIS A 138 0.08 1.53 12.83
C HIS A 138 -0.32 3.00 12.66
N PHE A 139 -1.19 3.51 13.53
CA PHE A 139 -1.63 4.92 13.47
C PHE A 139 -0.47 5.92 13.53
N GLY A 140 0.62 5.56 14.25
CA GLY A 140 1.84 6.36 14.30
C GLY A 140 2.54 6.50 12.93
N GLU A 141 2.44 5.47 12.06
CA GLU A 141 2.91 5.59 10.68
C GLU A 141 2.13 6.65 9.93
N VAL A 142 0.81 6.64 10.06
CA VAL A 142 -0.06 7.62 9.40
C VAL A 142 0.23 9.03 9.92
N LEU A 143 0.48 9.18 11.21
CA LEU A 143 0.80 10.48 11.82
C LEU A 143 2.14 11.04 11.31
N TYR A 144 3.24 10.28 11.30
CA TYR A 144 4.51 10.81 10.79
C TYR A 144 4.49 10.97 9.26
N SER A 145 3.71 10.14 8.54
CA SER A 145 3.50 10.30 7.10
C SER A 145 2.78 11.60 6.72
N THR A 146 2.16 12.27 7.69
CA THR A 146 1.56 13.60 7.46
C THR A 146 2.60 14.60 6.97
N GLY A 147 3.80 14.61 7.58
CA GLY A 147 4.90 15.47 7.13
C GLY A 147 5.29 15.21 5.68
N PHE A 148 5.44 13.93 5.31
CA PHE A 148 5.68 13.55 3.92
C PHE A 148 4.56 14.01 3.00
N ARG A 149 3.29 13.80 3.35
CA ARG A 149 2.13 14.17 2.53
C ARG A 149 2.03 15.68 2.30
N VAL A 150 2.24 16.48 3.34
CA VAL A 150 2.25 17.95 3.24
C VAL A 150 3.39 18.43 2.34
N LEU A 151 4.60 17.90 2.51
CA LEU A 151 5.74 18.23 1.66
C LEU A 151 5.50 17.76 0.22
N GLN A 152 4.96 16.58 -0.01
CA GLN A 152 4.62 16.04 -1.31
C GLN A 152 3.66 16.98 -2.06
N VAL A 153 2.53 17.32 -1.44
CA VAL A 153 1.52 18.22 -2.01
C VAL A 153 2.13 19.61 -2.27
N GLY A 154 2.87 20.13 -1.31
CA GLY A 154 3.51 21.45 -1.39
C GLY A 154 4.54 21.54 -2.52
N LEU A 155 5.53 20.64 -2.51
CA LEU A 155 6.63 20.68 -3.48
C LEU A 155 6.18 20.35 -4.91
N LEU A 156 5.25 19.38 -5.05
CA LEU A 156 4.69 19.09 -6.36
C LEU A 156 3.72 20.16 -6.88
N GLY A 157 3.14 20.96 -6.01
CA GLY A 157 2.18 21.99 -6.43
C GLY A 157 0.78 21.43 -6.74
N VAL A 158 0.35 20.40 -6.00
CA VAL A 158 -0.90 19.68 -6.25
C VAL A 158 -2.09 20.44 -5.67
N ASP A 159 -3.10 20.71 -6.51
CA ASP A 159 -4.35 21.36 -6.09
C ASP A 159 -5.29 20.38 -5.34
N PRO A 160 -6.33 20.91 -4.64
CA PRO A 160 -7.23 20.07 -3.84
C PRO A 160 -7.97 19.00 -4.63
N PHE A 161 -8.35 19.28 -5.87
CA PHE A 161 -9.07 18.31 -6.71
C PHE A 161 -8.15 17.15 -7.10
N THR A 162 -6.96 17.45 -7.62
CA THR A 162 -5.95 16.47 -7.98
C THR A 162 -5.55 15.62 -6.77
N TYR A 163 -5.40 16.23 -5.58
CA TYR A 163 -5.13 15.52 -4.34
C TYR A 163 -6.24 14.51 -3.99
N LEU A 164 -7.51 14.92 -4.04
CA LEU A 164 -8.63 14.03 -3.72
C LEU A 164 -8.79 12.89 -4.72
N VAL A 165 -8.57 13.15 -6.02
CA VAL A 165 -8.58 12.11 -7.06
C VAL A 165 -7.45 11.10 -6.84
N TYR A 166 -6.25 11.58 -6.50
CA TYR A 166 -5.14 10.69 -6.15
C TYR A 166 -5.44 9.83 -4.92
N GLU A 167 -5.94 10.42 -3.85
CA GLU A 167 -6.30 9.67 -2.63
C GLU A 167 -7.32 8.57 -2.93
N ALA A 168 -8.33 8.85 -3.75
CA ALA A 168 -9.31 7.84 -4.16
C ALA A 168 -8.68 6.71 -4.98
N ALA A 169 -7.84 7.05 -5.96
CA ALA A 169 -7.12 6.08 -6.79
C ALA A 169 -6.14 5.23 -5.95
N TYR A 170 -5.39 5.88 -5.05
CA TYR A 170 -4.47 5.23 -4.13
C TYR A 170 -5.20 4.23 -3.22
N GLN A 171 -6.31 4.62 -2.59
CA GLN A 171 -7.07 3.74 -1.69
C GLN A 171 -7.68 2.55 -2.45
N ALA A 172 -8.22 2.77 -3.65
CA ALA A 172 -8.75 1.69 -4.48
C ALA A 172 -7.66 0.71 -4.91
N ALA A 173 -6.51 1.22 -5.39
CA ALA A 173 -5.36 0.39 -5.77
C ALA A 173 -4.77 -0.37 -4.57
N ASN A 174 -4.68 0.29 -3.41
CA ASN A 174 -4.21 -0.31 -2.16
C ASN A 174 -5.11 -1.48 -1.73
N MET A 175 -6.43 -1.31 -1.78
CA MET A 175 -7.39 -2.41 -1.51
C MET A 175 -7.26 -3.53 -2.54
N PHE A 176 -7.13 -3.21 -3.83
CA PHE A 176 -7.03 -4.19 -4.89
C PHE A 176 -5.77 -5.05 -4.78
N GLN A 177 -4.60 -4.43 -4.61
CA GLN A 177 -3.33 -5.17 -4.55
C GLN A 177 -3.21 -6.07 -3.30
N HIS A 178 -3.87 -5.70 -2.18
CA HIS A 178 -3.88 -6.51 -0.97
C HIS A 178 -4.92 -7.64 -1.01
N ALA A 179 -5.94 -7.55 -1.88
CA ALA A 179 -6.99 -8.54 -1.95
C ALA A 179 -6.42 -9.95 -2.22
N ASN A 180 -6.93 -10.93 -1.51
CA ASN A 180 -6.59 -12.35 -1.76
C ASN A 180 -7.36 -12.89 -2.96
N LEU A 181 -7.33 -12.16 -4.07
CA LEU A 181 -8.15 -12.41 -5.25
C LEU A 181 -7.35 -13.10 -6.35
N ARG A 182 -7.82 -14.27 -6.76
CA ARG A 182 -7.30 -15.00 -7.91
C ARG A 182 -7.96 -14.52 -9.20
N LEU A 183 -7.24 -13.68 -9.93
CA LEU A 183 -7.63 -13.30 -11.28
C LEU A 183 -7.20 -14.38 -12.29
N PRO A 184 -7.94 -14.53 -13.43
CA PRO A 184 -7.42 -15.27 -14.58
C PRO A 184 -6.05 -14.74 -14.99
N LEU A 185 -5.08 -15.64 -15.20
CA LEU A 185 -3.68 -15.28 -15.37
C LEU A 185 -3.43 -14.30 -16.52
N LEU A 186 -4.13 -14.48 -17.64
CA LEU A 186 -4.03 -13.59 -18.81
C LEU A 186 -4.54 -12.17 -18.47
N LEU A 187 -5.65 -12.07 -17.76
CA LEU A 187 -6.19 -10.78 -17.31
C LEU A 187 -5.21 -10.10 -16.35
N GLU A 188 -4.69 -10.84 -15.38
CA GLU A 188 -3.75 -10.27 -14.41
C GLU A 188 -2.44 -9.80 -15.06
N ARG A 189 -1.93 -10.57 -16.02
CA ARG A 189 -0.76 -10.16 -16.83
C ARG A 189 -1.03 -8.90 -17.67
N ALA A 190 -2.25 -8.75 -18.19
CA ALA A 190 -2.65 -7.53 -18.90
C ALA A 190 -2.74 -6.32 -17.96
N LEU A 191 -3.44 -6.45 -16.85
CA LEU A 191 -3.55 -5.41 -15.81
C LEU A 191 -2.19 -5.03 -15.24
N ASN A 192 -1.33 -6.03 -14.99
CA ASN A 192 -0.01 -5.78 -14.41
C ASN A 192 0.96 -5.07 -15.37
N LYS A 193 0.61 -4.83 -16.63
CA LYS A 193 1.40 -3.91 -17.49
C LYS A 193 1.34 -2.46 -16.98
N ILE A 194 0.29 -2.11 -16.23
CA ILE A 194 0.03 -0.76 -15.74
C ILE A 194 -0.07 -0.75 -14.21
N LEU A 195 -0.89 -1.62 -13.64
CA LEU A 195 -1.26 -1.60 -12.22
C LEU A 195 -0.48 -2.62 -11.40
N VAL A 196 -0.33 -2.34 -10.12
CA VAL A 196 0.08 -3.33 -9.12
C VAL A 196 -1.08 -4.30 -8.89
N THR A 197 -0.78 -5.61 -8.88
CA THR A 197 -1.80 -6.67 -8.79
C THR A 197 -1.61 -7.53 -7.53
N PRO A 198 -2.63 -8.33 -7.13
CA PRO A 198 -2.55 -9.19 -5.95
C PRO A 198 -1.37 -10.17 -5.95
N ARG A 199 -1.00 -10.74 -7.12
CA ARG A 199 0.18 -11.63 -7.21
C ARG A 199 1.48 -10.84 -7.04
N MET A 200 1.60 -9.66 -7.64
CA MET A 200 2.78 -8.81 -7.51
C MET A 200 2.99 -8.36 -6.06
N HIS A 201 1.95 -7.83 -5.42
CA HIS A 201 2.05 -7.31 -4.06
C HIS A 201 2.16 -8.42 -3.00
N GLY A 202 1.60 -9.60 -3.27
CA GLY A 202 1.77 -10.77 -2.40
C GLY A 202 3.24 -11.20 -2.25
N ILE A 203 4.08 -10.99 -3.26
CA ILE A 203 5.53 -11.23 -3.17
C ILE A 203 6.16 -10.25 -2.18
N HIS A 204 5.77 -8.99 -2.22
CA HIS A 204 6.21 -7.95 -1.30
C HIS A 204 5.87 -8.25 0.18
N HIS A 205 4.81 -8.99 0.46
CA HIS A 205 4.41 -9.42 1.81
C HIS A 205 4.95 -10.77 2.25
N SER A 206 5.88 -11.35 1.50
CA SER A 206 6.52 -12.64 1.79
C SER A 206 7.41 -12.57 3.06
N VAL A 207 7.62 -13.72 3.70
CA VAL A 207 8.63 -13.85 4.78
C VAL A 207 10.07 -13.73 4.28
N VAL A 208 10.31 -13.82 2.97
CA VAL A 208 11.66 -13.78 2.38
C VAL A 208 12.13 -12.34 2.22
N SER A 209 13.20 -11.96 2.88
CA SER A 209 13.73 -10.59 2.96
C SER A 209 13.95 -9.93 1.59
N GLU A 210 14.52 -10.68 0.62
CA GLU A 210 14.74 -10.16 -0.74
C GLU A 210 13.43 -9.90 -1.50
N GLU A 211 12.35 -10.62 -1.18
CA GLU A 211 11.04 -10.46 -1.80
C GLU A 211 10.32 -9.23 -1.24
N VAL A 212 10.42 -9.02 0.07
CA VAL A 212 9.95 -7.80 0.74
C VAL A 212 10.71 -6.56 0.25
N GLY A 213 11.99 -6.73 -0.12
CA GLY A 213 12.82 -5.71 -0.75
C GLY A 213 12.46 -5.40 -2.21
N SER A 214 11.28 -5.81 -2.70
CA SER A 214 10.80 -5.63 -4.07
C SER A 214 9.35 -5.13 -4.10
N ASN A 215 8.84 -4.71 -5.27
CA ASN A 215 7.43 -4.38 -5.53
C ASN A 215 6.86 -3.30 -4.59
N PHE A 216 7.54 -2.16 -4.50
CA PHE A 216 7.16 -1.02 -3.64
C PHE A 216 6.07 -0.13 -4.24
N SER A 217 5.75 -0.26 -5.53
CA SER A 217 4.70 0.52 -6.19
C SER A 217 3.33 0.28 -5.57
N VAL A 218 2.43 1.28 -5.68
CA VAL A 218 1.05 1.15 -5.17
C VAL A 218 0.03 1.21 -6.30
N VAL A 219 0.05 2.24 -7.14
CA VAL A 219 -0.89 2.33 -8.27
C VAL A 219 -0.22 1.79 -9.54
N PHE A 220 0.86 2.43 -9.99
CA PHE A 220 1.54 2.09 -11.24
C PHE A 220 2.78 1.24 -10.99
N ARG A 221 2.80 0.01 -11.50
CA ARG A 221 3.96 -0.89 -11.37
C ARG A 221 5.23 -0.37 -12.06
N TRP A 222 5.10 0.71 -12.84
CA TRP A 222 6.19 1.26 -13.65
C TRP A 222 7.40 1.67 -12.82
N TRP A 223 7.17 2.12 -11.56
CA TRP A 223 8.24 2.54 -10.68
C TRP A 223 9.15 1.38 -10.28
N ASP A 224 8.58 0.20 -10.01
CA ASP A 224 9.37 -1.00 -9.75
C ASP A 224 10.17 -1.42 -10.98
N ALA A 225 9.57 -1.36 -12.17
CA ALA A 225 10.26 -1.68 -13.42
C ALA A 225 11.42 -0.70 -13.68
N MET A 226 11.18 0.59 -13.50
CA MET A 226 12.16 1.66 -13.71
C MET A 226 13.35 1.57 -12.73
N HIS A 227 13.07 1.26 -11.45
CA HIS A 227 14.08 1.22 -10.40
C HIS A 227 14.63 -0.21 -10.14
N ARG A 228 14.29 -1.18 -11.00
CA ARG A 228 14.77 -2.59 -10.93
C ARG A 228 14.39 -3.30 -9.63
N THR A 229 13.25 -2.94 -9.05
CA THR A 229 12.67 -3.58 -7.88
C THR A 229 11.48 -4.47 -8.24
N LEU A 230 11.17 -4.64 -9.53
CA LEU A 230 10.09 -5.49 -10.01
C LEU A 230 10.44 -6.96 -9.88
N ARG A 231 9.64 -7.72 -9.12
CA ARG A 231 9.74 -9.19 -8.98
C ARG A 231 8.36 -9.81 -9.22
N LEU A 232 8.22 -10.70 -10.20
CA LEU A 232 6.92 -11.30 -10.59
C LEU A 232 6.94 -12.83 -10.66
N ASN A 233 8.12 -13.44 -10.62
CA ASN A 233 8.36 -14.86 -10.89
C ASN A 233 8.34 -15.75 -9.63
N VAL A 234 7.51 -15.40 -8.64
CA VAL A 234 7.32 -16.21 -7.42
C VAL A 234 5.93 -16.82 -7.44
N PRO A 235 5.80 -18.17 -7.46
CA PRO A 235 4.49 -18.83 -7.40
C PRO A 235 3.78 -18.53 -6.09
N GLN A 236 2.48 -18.20 -6.17
CA GLN A 236 1.72 -17.78 -5.00
C GLN A 236 1.52 -18.87 -3.96
N ARG A 237 1.54 -20.16 -4.38
CA ARG A 237 1.48 -21.32 -3.49
C ARG A 237 2.71 -21.46 -2.58
N ASP A 238 3.84 -20.88 -2.99
CA ASP A 238 5.11 -20.98 -2.28
C ASP A 238 5.34 -19.79 -1.35
N ILE A 239 4.44 -18.80 -1.35
CA ILE A 239 4.55 -17.61 -0.52
C ILE A 239 3.97 -17.86 0.86
N ILE A 240 4.78 -17.67 1.89
CA ILE A 240 4.36 -17.52 3.27
C ILE A 240 4.28 -16.03 3.54
N ILE A 241 3.13 -15.54 4.01
CA ILE A 241 2.90 -14.13 4.32
C ILE A 241 3.30 -13.82 5.76
N GLY A 242 3.93 -12.66 5.97
CA GLY A 242 4.27 -12.16 7.30
C GLY A 242 5.75 -11.85 7.52
N VAL A 243 6.13 -11.71 8.77
CA VAL A 243 7.52 -11.48 9.21
C VAL A 243 7.96 -12.65 10.09
N PRO A 244 9.07 -13.36 9.76
CA PRO A 244 9.42 -14.64 10.37
C PRO A 244 9.44 -14.62 11.91
N GLY A 245 10.06 -13.64 12.51
CA GLY A 245 10.16 -13.50 13.97
C GLY A 245 8.85 -13.15 14.69
N TYR A 246 7.74 -12.94 13.95
CA TYR A 246 6.46 -12.45 14.50
C TYR A 246 5.24 -13.24 14.04
N LEU A 247 5.42 -14.46 13.50
CA LEU A 247 4.30 -15.27 13.01
C LEU A 247 3.45 -15.90 14.12
N SER A 248 3.90 -15.88 15.37
CA SER A 248 3.15 -16.48 16.46
C SER A 248 1.88 -15.69 16.82
N PRO A 249 0.82 -16.38 17.34
CA PRO A 249 -0.47 -15.74 17.63
C PRO A 249 -0.40 -14.59 18.64
N GLU A 250 0.51 -14.64 19.59
CA GLU A 250 0.68 -13.60 20.62
C GLU A 250 1.16 -12.28 20.04
N HIS A 251 1.98 -12.30 18.97
CA HIS A 251 2.46 -11.10 18.29
C HIS A 251 1.38 -10.41 17.46
N ASN A 252 0.34 -11.14 17.08
CA ASN A 252 -0.75 -10.65 16.23
C ASN A 252 -2.01 -10.26 17.02
N ARG A 253 -1.88 -9.90 18.31
CA ARG A 253 -2.93 -9.28 19.11
C ARG A 253 -2.81 -7.76 19.03
N LEU A 254 -3.91 -7.04 19.26
CA LEU A 254 -3.96 -5.58 19.11
C LEU A 254 -2.88 -4.87 19.95
N TRP A 255 -2.84 -5.14 21.27
CA TRP A 255 -1.91 -4.44 22.15
C TRP A 255 -0.42 -4.67 21.83
N PRO A 256 0.05 -5.91 21.59
CA PRO A 256 1.40 -6.14 21.07
C PRO A 256 1.72 -5.33 19.81
N LEU A 257 0.80 -5.21 18.86
CA LEU A 257 1.01 -4.46 17.62
C LEU A 257 1.08 -2.93 17.87
N VAL A 258 0.27 -2.41 18.79
CA VAL A 258 0.30 -0.98 19.19
C VAL A 258 1.62 -0.62 19.85
N VAL A 259 2.19 -1.50 20.68
CA VAL A 259 3.47 -1.23 21.36
C VAL A 259 4.70 -1.68 20.55
N LEU A 260 4.49 -2.37 19.45
CA LEU A 260 5.55 -2.97 18.63
C LEU A 260 6.62 -1.96 18.20
N PRO A 261 6.31 -0.74 17.73
CA PRO A 261 7.33 0.22 17.35
C PRO A 261 8.36 0.52 18.44
N LEU A 262 7.98 0.36 19.70
CA LEU A 262 8.88 0.55 20.86
C LEU A 262 9.70 -0.69 21.20
N ARG A 263 9.26 -1.88 20.76
CA ARG A 263 9.80 -3.19 21.12
C ARG A 263 10.30 -4.02 19.93
N PHE A 264 10.36 -3.43 18.73
CA PHE A 264 10.71 -4.15 17.51
C PHE A 264 12.12 -4.73 17.59
N SER A 265 12.25 -6.05 17.40
CA SER A 265 13.55 -6.76 17.42
C SER A 265 14.34 -6.44 16.15
N LYS A 266 15.68 -6.43 16.26
CA LYS A 266 16.56 -6.35 15.08
C LYS A 266 16.64 -7.66 14.30
N ASN A 267 16.32 -8.81 14.95
CA ASN A 267 16.40 -10.15 14.35
C ASN A 267 15.06 -10.65 13.80
N TYR A 268 14.22 -9.74 13.33
CA TYR A 268 12.87 -10.06 12.87
C TYR A 268 12.79 -10.88 11.58
N TRP A 269 13.88 -10.93 10.80
CA TRP A 269 13.96 -11.77 9.59
C TRP A 269 14.45 -13.19 9.83
N LEU A 270 14.63 -13.61 11.08
CA LEU A 270 15.03 -14.97 11.43
C LEU A 270 13.82 -15.79 11.88
N TRP A 271 13.83 -17.07 11.52
CA TRP A 271 12.97 -18.08 12.15
C TRP A 271 13.36 -18.27 13.62
N SER A 272 12.53 -18.96 14.38
CA SER A 272 12.80 -19.27 15.81
C SER A 272 14.06 -20.10 16.04
N ASP A 273 14.53 -20.82 15.03
CA ASP A 273 15.78 -21.61 15.04
C ASP A 273 17.02 -20.77 14.66
N GLY A 274 16.85 -19.48 14.37
CA GLY A 274 17.92 -18.56 13.98
C GLY A 274 18.30 -18.60 12.49
N THR A 275 17.60 -19.38 11.67
CA THR A 275 17.82 -19.41 10.22
C THR A 275 17.03 -18.34 9.49
N GLU A 276 17.52 -17.88 8.32
CA GLU A 276 16.78 -16.96 7.45
C GLU A 276 15.85 -17.71 6.50
N PRO A 277 14.64 -17.20 6.24
CA PRO A 277 13.80 -17.72 5.17
C PRO A 277 14.47 -17.52 3.80
N VAL A 278 14.62 -18.62 3.08
CA VAL A 278 15.21 -18.61 1.73
C VAL A 278 14.22 -19.21 0.74
N ARG A 279 14.10 -18.60 -0.45
CA ARG A 279 13.32 -19.20 -1.52
C ARG A 279 14.11 -20.34 -2.15
N THR A 280 13.61 -21.55 -2.03
CA THR A 280 14.15 -22.67 -2.81
C THR A 280 13.92 -22.41 -4.29
N PRO A 281 14.93 -22.49 -5.16
CA PRO A 281 14.74 -22.31 -6.59
C PRO A 281 13.67 -23.26 -7.10
N SER A 282 12.66 -22.73 -7.81
CA SER A 282 11.67 -23.54 -8.50
C SER A 282 12.36 -24.38 -9.57
N ALA A 283 11.96 -25.65 -9.70
CA ALA A 283 12.46 -26.55 -10.75
C ALA A 283 12.24 -25.98 -12.18
N THR A 284 11.33 -25.02 -12.33
CA THR A 284 11.10 -24.25 -13.55
C THR A 284 11.21 -22.76 -13.23
N PRO A 285 12.37 -22.13 -13.40
CA PRO A 285 12.53 -20.71 -13.19
C PRO A 285 11.60 -19.97 -14.18
N GLY A 286 10.62 -19.25 -13.64
CA GLY A 286 9.79 -18.36 -14.44
C GLY A 286 10.65 -17.29 -15.12
N ARG A 287 10.28 -16.88 -16.33
CA ARG A 287 10.98 -15.79 -17.02
C ARG A 287 10.91 -14.53 -16.17
N PRO A 288 12.03 -13.81 -15.96
CA PRO A 288 12.02 -12.55 -15.23
C PRO A 288 10.98 -11.59 -15.81
N GLY A 289 10.22 -10.89 -14.94
CA GLY A 289 9.24 -9.90 -15.36
C GLY A 289 7.89 -10.46 -15.82
N ILE A 290 7.61 -11.77 -15.67
CA ILE A 290 6.33 -12.39 -15.99
C ILE A 290 5.71 -13.00 -14.73
N ILE A 291 4.44 -12.65 -14.46
CA ILE A 291 3.64 -13.27 -13.39
C ILE A 291 3.49 -14.78 -13.67
N VAL A 292 3.78 -15.59 -12.64
CA VAL A 292 3.58 -17.05 -12.65
C VAL A 292 2.42 -17.45 -11.72
N GLU A 293 1.91 -18.69 -11.88
CA GLU A 293 0.84 -19.23 -11.02
C GLU A 293 1.28 -19.50 -9.60
#